data_6f4b4ba0365d93416099a657f23e3b00
#
_entry.id   6f4b4ba0365d93416099a657f23e3b00
#
_cell.length_a   1.000
_cell.length_b   1.000
_cell.length_c   1.000
_cell.angle_alpha   90.00
_cell.angle_beta   90.00
_cell.angle_gamma   90.00
#
_symmetry.space_group_name_H-M   'P 1'
#
loop_
_entity.id
_entity.type
_entity.pdbx_description
1 polymer ?
#
loop_
_entity_poly.entity_id
_entity_poly.type
_entity_poly.pdbx_seq_one_letter_code
_entity_poly.pdbx_strand_id
1 'polypeptide(L)'
;MKKSYRIKKEKDFKALFDAGHSVANRKFVVYCLDRNLPHFRVGLSVSKRLGNAVTRNRVKRRLRHALMDMSSQLAHQDFVVIARKGVEDLSYQEIYSNLVHVLKIAKLYKD
;
A
#
# COMPACT_ATOMS: atom_id res chain seq x y z
N MET A 1 2.47 -10.90 -6.93
CA MET A 1 1.12 -10.63 -6.37
C MET A 1 0.08 -10.99 -7.42
N LYS A 2 -0.91 -11.76 -7.04
CA LYS A 2 -2.01 -12.15 -7.95
C LYS A 2 -2.86 -10.94 -8.34
N LYS A 3 -3.42 -10.98 -9.55
CA LYS A 3 -4.25 -9.89 -10.07
C LYS A 3 -5.47 -9.61 -9.20
N SER A 4 -6.04 -10.62 -8.56
CA SER A 4 -7.21 -10.48 -7.69
C SER A 4 -6.94 -9.65 -6.44
N TYR A 5 -5.67 -9.46 -6.07
CA TYR A 5 -5.25 -8.67 -4.91
C TYR A 5 -4.92 -7.23 -5.28
N ARG A 6 -5.06 -6.87 -6.57
CA ARG A 6 -4.73 -5.52 -7.06
C ARG A 6 -5.98 -4.73 -7.37
N ILE A 7 -6.00 -3.48 -6.94
CA ILE A 7 -7.03 -2.53 -7.36
C ILE A 7 -6.60 -1.99 -8.72
N LYS A 8 -7.50 -2.05 -9.71
CA LYS A 8 -7.19 -1.65 -11.09
C LYS A 8 -8.13 -0.59 -11.63
N LYS A 9 -9.40 -0.58 -11.19
CA LYS A 9 -10.44 0.30 -11.75
C LYS A 9 -10.36 1.69 -11.14
N GLU A 10 -10.47 2.72 -11.99
CA GLU A 10 -10.49 4.11 -11.52
C GLU A 10 -11.58 4.37 -10.49
N LYS A 11 -12.76 3.78 -10.68
CA LYS A 11 -13.86 3.96 -9.73
C LYS A 11 -13.53 3.44 -8.33
N ASP A 12 -12.72 2.38 -8.23
CA ASP A 12 -12.30 1.83 -6.94
C ASP A 12 -11.31 2.76 -6.25
N PHE A 13 -10.36 3.33 -7.00
CA PHE A 13 -9.46 4.35 -6.48
C PHE A 13 -10.23 5.60 -6.04
N LYS A 14 -11.17 6.05 -6.86
CA LYS A 14 -11.98 7.21 -6.53
C LYS A 14 -12.77 6.99 -5.25
N ALA A 15 -13.38 5.83 -5.07
CA ALA A 15 -14.11 5.49 -3.86
C ALA A 15 -13.21 5.54 -2.62
N LEU A 16 -11.99 5.05 -2.73
CA LEU A 16 -11.00 5.11 -1.64
C LEU A 16 -10.66 6.55 -1.25
N PHE A 17 -10.42 7.40 -2.24
CA PHE A 17 -10.06 8.79 -1.98
C PHE A 17 -11.25 9.63 -1.48
N ASP A 18 -12.47 9.32 -1.95
CA ASP A 18 -13.67 10.09 -1.58
C ASP A 18 -14.26 9.64 -0.24
N ALA A 19 -14.28 8.34 0.04
CA ALA A 19 -15.00 7.77 1.19
C ALA A 19 -14.12 7.02 2.18
N GLY A 20 -12.85 6.77 1.86
CA GLY A 20 -11.95 6.01 2.70
C GLY A 20 -11.34 6.83 3.84
N HIS A 21 -10.81 6.12 4.83
CA HIS A 21 -9.98 6.71 5.86
C HIS A 21 -8.55 6.87 5.36
N SER A 22 -7.88 7.95 5.79
CA SER A 22 -6.47 8.13 5.49
C SER A 22 -5.65 8.22 6.77
N VAL A 23 -4.50 7.56 6.76
CA VAL A 23 -3.48 7.65 7.80
C VAL A 23 -2.12 7.82 7.13
N ALA A 24 -1.15 8.27 7.88
CA ALA A 24 0.17 8.49 7.30
C ALA A 24 1.27 8.28 8.34
N ASN A 25 2.44 7.92 7.85
CA ASN A 25 3.68 8.08 8.59
C ASN A 25 4.68 8.84 7.70
N ARG A 26 5.95 8.87 8.05
CA ARG A 26 6.94 9.64 7.29
C ARG A 26 7.15 9.12 5.87
N LYS A 27 6.91 7.82 5.64
CA LYS A 27 7.24 7.16 4.38
C LYS A 27 6.04 6.83 3.53
N PHE A 28 4.87 6.67 4.14
CA PHE A 28 3.67 6.22 3.42
C PHE A 28 2.43 6.99 3.84
N VAL A 29 1.53 7.15 2.88
CA VAL A 29 0.13 7.53 3.14
C VAL A 29 -0.73 6.34 2.72
N VAL A 30 -1.70 5.99 3.54
CA VAL A 30 -2.60 4.86 3.25
C VAL A 30 -4.04 5.35 3.32
N TYR A 31 -4.80 5.07 2.27
CA TYR A 31 -6.26 5.21 2.27
C TYR A 31 -6.86 3.82 2.32
N CYS A 32 -7.87 3.60 3.15
CA CYS A 32 -8.53 2.30 3.24
C CYS A 32 -10.04 2.45 3.32
N LEU A 33 -10.73 1.43 2.82
CA LEU A 33 -12.18 1.39 2.77
C LEU A 33 -12.64 -0.05 2.90
N ASP A 34 -13.49 -0.32 3.90
CA ASP A 34 -14.07 -1.65 4.08
C ASP A 34 -15.20 -1.85 3.07
N ARG A 35 -15.08 -2.89 2.25
CA ARG A 35 -16.05 -3.21 1.21
C ARG A 35 -16.54 -4.65 1.27
N ASN A 36 -16.37 -5.29 2.41
CA ASN A 36 -16.88 -6.65 2.62
C ASN A 36 -16.25 -7.66 1.65
N LEU A 37 -14.93 -7.67 1.59
CA LEU A 37 -14.19 -8.48 0.63
C LEU A 37 -13.76 -9.83 1.20
N PRO A 38 -13.59 -10.86 0.34
CA PRO A 38 -13.05 -12.16 0.77
C PRO A 38 -11.54 -12.12 1.08
N HIS A 39 -10.83 -11.10 0.63
CA HIS A 39 -9.41 -10.87 0.93
C HIS A 39 -9.11 -9.38 0.72
N PHE A 40 -7.93 -8.94 1.10
CA PHE A 40 -7.55 -7.56 0.83
C PHE A 40 -7.29 -7.32 -0.66
N ARG A 41 -7.46 -6.08 -1.08
CA ARG A 41 -6.98 -5.61 -2.38
C ARG A 41 -6.20 -4.33 -2.18
N VAL A 42 -5.09 -4.17 -2.91
CA VAL A 42 -4.20 -3.03 -2.75
C VAL A 42 -3.86 -2.36 -4.07
N GLY A 43 -3.86 -1.04 -4.04
CA GLY A 43 -3.31 -0.21 -5.10
C GLY A 43 -2.04 0.46 -4.62
N LEU A 44 -1.09 0.64 -5.52
CA LEU A 44 0.18 1.30 -5.21
C LEU A 44 0.30 2.58 -6.02
N SER A 45 0.72 3.65 -5.34
CA SER A 45 0.97 4.93 -5.98
C SER A 45 2.42 5.34 -5.73
N VAL A 46 3.22 5.35 -6.79
CA VAL A 46 4.62 5.75 -6.75
C VAL A 46 4.82 6.82 -7.81
N SER A 47 4.89 8.07 -7.38
CA SER A 47 4.94 9.20 -8.31
C SER A 47 6.33 9.38 -8.93
N LYS A 48 6.38 10.18 -9.99
CA LYS A 48 7.62 10.54 -10.69
C LYS A 48 8.63 11.25 -9.78
N ARG A 49 8.18 11.79 -8.66
CA ARG A 49 9.06 12.45 -7.68
C ARG A 49 10.06 11.48 -7.05
N LEU A 50 9.75 10.18 -7.05
CA LEU A 50 10.65 9.18 -6.48
C LEU A 50 11.76 8.75 -7.44
N GLY A 51 11.65 9.10 -8.71
CA GLY A 51 12.69 8.79 -9.68
C GLY A 51 12.12 8.39 -11.05
N ASN A 52 12.99 7.85 -11.88
CA ASN A 52 12.61 7.38 -13.21
C ASN A 52 11.82 6.07 -13.15
N ALA A 53 11.42 5.57 -14.31
CA ALA A 53 10.59 4.36 -14.41
C ALA A 53 11.26 3.13 -13.77
N VAL A 54 12.57 2.99 -13.93
CA VAL A 54 13.33 1.86 -13.35
C VAL A 54 13.26 1.91 -11.81
N THR A 55 13.51 3.08 -11.24
CA THR A 55 13.46 3.29 -9.79
C THR A 55 12.05 3.05 -9.25
N ARG A 56 11.04 3.61 -9.91
CA ARG A 56 9.64 3.43 -9.49
C ARG A 56 9.19 1.98 -9.56
N ASN A 57 9.57 1.25 -10.59
CA ASN A 57 9.25 -0.17 -10.71
C ASN A 57 9.92 -1.00 -9.62
N ARG A 58 11.15 -0.66 -9.26
CA ARG A 58 11.86 -1.30 -8.16
C ARG A 58 11.12 -1.08 -6.82
N VAL A 59 10.68 0.14 -6.57
CA VAL A 59 9.90 0.48 -5.37
C VAL A 59 8.60 -0.34 -5.34
N LYS A 60 7.85 -0.35 -6.44
CA LYS A 60 6.60 -1.11 -6.53
C LYS A 60 6.83 -2.60 -6.26
N ARG A 61 7.89 -3.18 -6.80
CA ARG A 61 8.23 -4.59 -6.59
C ARG A 61 8.48 -4.89 -5.12
N ARG A 62 9.25 -4.03 -4.45
CA ARG A 62 9.54 -4.19 -3.01
C ARG A 62 8.27 -4.06 -2.17
N LEU A 63 7.40 -3.12 -2.51
CA LEU A 63 6.13 -2.95 -1.81
C LEU A 63 5.24 -4.18 -1.96
N ARG A 64 5.11 -4.71 -3.19
CA ARG A 64 4.32 -5.92 -3.42
C ARG A 64 4.89 -7.11 -2.67
N HIS A 65 6.20 -7.27 -2.67
CA HIS A 65 6.87 -8.36 -1.94
C HIS A 65 6.58 -8.24 -0.44
N ALA A 66 6.75 -7.06 0.14
CA ALA A 66 6.48 -6.83 1.56
C ALA A 66 5.03 -7.13 1.93
N LEU A 67 4.08 -6.66 1.11
CA LEU A 67 2.66 -6.89 1.35
C LEU A 67 2.31 -8.38 1.26
N MET A 68 2.91 -9.11 0.34
CA MET A 68 2.69 -10.55 0.25
C MET A 68 3.29 -11.30 1.43
N ASP A 69 4.45 -10.86 1.91
CA ASP A 69 5.08 -11.46 3.09
C ASP A 69 4.24 -11.29 4.35
N MET A 70 3.46 -10.22 4.43
CA MET A 70 2.58 -9.95 5.59
C MET A 70 1.10 -10.22 5.28
N SER A 71 0.78 -10.89 4.18
CA SER A 71 -0.60 -11.00 3.68
C SER A 71 -1.57 -11.64 4.67
N SER A 72 -1.11 -12.60 5.47
CA SER A 72 -1.97 -13.27 6.46
C SER A 72 -2.39 -12.35 7.61
N GLN A 73 -1.68 -11.26 7.83
CA GLN A 73 -2.01 -10.28 8.86
C GLN A 73 -2.86 -9.11 8.35
N LEU A 74 -3.15 -9.06 7.04
CA LEU A 74 -3.87 -7.91 6.47
C LEU A 74 -5.38 -8.11 6.52
N ALA A 75 -6.08 -7.06 6.96
CA ALA A 75 -7.53 -7.03 7.00
C ALA A 75 -8.11 -7.07 5.57
N HIS A 76 -9.31 -7.66 5.43
CA HIS A 76 -9.98 -7.83 4.15
C HIS A 76 -10.66 -6.52 3.71
N GLN A 77 -9.84 -5.54 3.35
CA GLN A 77 -10.31 -4.23 2.90
C GLN A 77 -9.59 -3.82 1.61
N ASP A 78 -10.17 -2.86 0.92
CA ASP A 78 -9.46 -2.13 -0.13
C ASP A 78 -8.55 -1.09 0.53
N PHE A 79 -7.33 -0.98 0.05
CA PHE A 79 -6.45 0.11 0.49
C PHE A 79 -5.47 0.48 -0.61
N VAL A 80 -5.03 1.72 -0.58
CA VAL A 80 -3.98 2.22 -1.46
C VAL A 80 -2.81 2.69 -0.62
N VAL A 81 -1.60 2.32 -1.04
CA VAL A 81 -0.36 2.74 -0.40
C VAL A 81 0.32 3.75 -1.32
N ILE A 82 0.51 4.95 -0.81
CA ILE A 82 1.19 6.02 -1.53
C ILE A 82 2.59 6.16 -0.94
N ALA A 83 3.61 5.93 -1.77
CA ALA A 83 5.00 6.07 -1.35
C ALA A 83 5.39 7.55 -1.37
N ARG A 84 5.95 8.02 -0.26
CA ARG A 84 6.45 9.38 -0.16
C ARG A 84 7.93 9.43 -0.59
N LYS A 85 8.38 10.62 -1.00
CA LYS A 85 9.78 10.83 -1.36
C LYS A 85 10.70 10.35 -0.24
N GLY A 86 11.70 9.57 -0.60
CA GLY A 86 12.63 8.93 0.34
C GLY A 86 12.48 7.41 0.39
N VAL A 87 11.31 6.87 0.02
CA VAL A 87 11.09 5.42 -0.01
C VAL A 87 12.03 4.74 -1.00
N GLU A 88 12.40 5.43 -2.07
CA GLU A 88 13.33 4.90 -3.08
C GLU A 88 14.71 4.56 -2.51
N ASP A 89 15.07 5.14 -1.39
CA ASP A 89 16.38 4.93 -0.74
C ASP A 89 16.34 3.90 0.39
N LEU A 90 15.16 3.35 0.70
CA LEU A 90 15.02 2.41 1.80
C LEU A 90 15.40 0.99 1.39
N SER A 91 15.99 0.26 2.34
CA SER A 91 16.14 -1.19 2.20
C SER A 91 14.78 -1.89 2.25
N TYR A 92 14.74 -3.15 1.84
CA TYR A 92 13.52 -3.94 1.96
C TYR A 92 13.01 -4.00 3.40
N GLN A 93 13.92 -4.22 4.36
CA GLN A 93 13.54 -4.31 5.77
C GLN A 93 12.96 -2.99 6.29
N GLU A 94 13.50 -1.87 5.87
CA GLU A 94 12.99 -0.56 6.24
C GLU A 94 11.61 -0.32 5.64
N ILE A 95 11.41 -0.72 4.39
CA ILE A 95 10.09 -0.67 3.74
C ILE A 95 9.10 -1.51 4.52
N TYR A 96 9.47 -2.76 4.85
CA TYR A 96 8.62 -3.67 5.60
C TYR A 96 8.21 -3.07 6.95
N SER A 97 9.17 -2.59 7.72
CA SER A 97 8.91 -1.99 9.04
C SER A 97 8.00 -0.78 8.97
N ASN A 98 8.23 0.10 8.00
CA ASN A 98 7.41 1.29 7.83
C ASN A 98 6.00 0.96 7.36
N LEU A 99 5.84 -0.06 6.52
CA LEU A 99 4.52 -0.54 6.10
C LEU A 99 3.75 -1.13 7.29
N VAL A 100 4.38 -1.98 8.08
CA VAL A 100 3.73 -2.52 9.29
C VAL A 100 3.27 -1.40 10.20
N HIS A 101 4.12 -0.41 10.41
CA HIS A 101 3.80 0.73 11.27
C HIS A 101 2.57 1.49 10.78
N VAL A 102 2.54 1.89 9.50
CA VAL A 102 1.41 2.66 8.97
C VAL A 102 0.13 1.81 8.88
N LEU A 103 0.26 0.52 8.56
CA LEU A 103 -0.89 -0.38 8.47
C LEU A 103 -1.48 -0.68 9.84
N LYS A 104 -0.67 -0.68 10.90
CA LYS A 104 -1.19 -0.75 12.28
C LYS A 104 -1.99 0.50 12.64
N ILE A 105 -1.49 1.67 12.29
CA ILE A 105 -2.22 2.93 12.50
C ILE A 105 -3.57 2.87 11.77
N ALA A 106 -3.59 2.34 10.56
CA ALA A 106 -4.81 2.19 9.75
C ALA A 106 -5.74 1.08 10.26
N LYS A 107 -5.31 0.29 11.25
CA LYS A 107 -6.03 -0.90 11.74
C LYS A 107 -6.23 -1.97 10.65
N LEU A 108 -5.30 -2.02 9.70
CA LEU A 108 -5.28 -3.03 8.65
C LEU A 108 -4.37 -4.21 8.98
N TYR A 109 -3.43 -4.03 9.90
CA TYR A 109 -2.48 -5.07 10.28
C TYR A 109 -2.94 -5.70 11.59
N LYS A 110 -3.10 -7.01 11.58
CA LYS A 110 -3.50 -7.80 12.75
C LYS A 110 -2.29 -8.49 13.35
N ASP A 111 -2.03 -8.23 14.60
CA ASP A 111 -0.96 -8.90 15.33
C ASP A 111 -1.27 -10.38 15.62
#